data_3be58936f108b940d3079af11c96c1be
#
_entry.id   3be58936f108b940d3079af11c96c1be
#
_cell.length_a   1.000
_cell.length_b   1.000
_cell.length_c   1.000
_cell.angle_alpha   90.00
_cell.angle_beta   90.00
_cell.angle_gamma   90.00
#
_symmetry.space_group_name_H-M   'P 1'
#
loop_
_entity.id
_entity.type
_entity.pdbx_description
1 polymer ?
#
loop_
_entity_poly.entity_id
_entity_poly.type
_entity_poly.pdbx_seq_one_letter_code
_entity_poly.pdbx_strand_id
1 'polypeptide(L)'
;MRKAKIFAAMLMAMSSLGAFAQHQFMVQANKPGVEIQPTMYGIFFEDINFGADGGLYAEMVENRSFEFPQRLMGWNTFGNVTLSDVKPAFDRNPHYVTLESAGAREKQTGLENRGFFGMGLKKDMKYDFSVYGRLHLIDGKQAKIRVELVNSKNDVIAKKSITITNNKWQKHTASLTSPQTDAKGLMRVYLEKGSESVDLDHISLFPSDNWNGLRADLVQDLADLKPGIFRFPGGCIVEGTDLDTRYEWKNSVGAPENRPLNENRWRDTFPHRLFPNYYQSLGLGFYEYFLLSEKIGAEPLPILSVGLACQYQNDDKDPNAHVAVKDLQSYIDDALDLIEFANGPVTSKWGKLRADMGHPAPFNLKQIGIGNEQWGPMYPERLQKFMEQIHAKYPKIKICGSSGRSEERRVGKECTG
;
A
#
# COMPACT_ATOMS: atom_id res chain seq x y z
N MET A 1 -37.96 -55.21 43.65
CA MET A 1 -37.25 -53.94 43.60
C MET A 1 -35.81 -54.01 43.02
N ARG A 2 -34.98 -55.04 43.25
CA ARG A 2 -33.64 -55.17 42.73
C ARG A 2 -33.55 -55.35 41.18
N LYS A 3 -34.49 -56.15 40.61
CA LYS A 3 -34.49 -56.40 39.14
C LYS A 3 -34.90 -55.20 38.31
N ALA A 4 -35.74 -54.30 38.82
CA ALA A 4 -36.14 -53.08 38.12
C ALA A 4 -34.99 -52.02 38.07
N LYS A 5 -34.14 -51.97 39.11
CA LYS A 5 -32.97 -51.07 39.14
C LYS A 5 -31.86 -51.51 38.18
N ILE A 6 -31.70 -52.82 37.97
CA ILE A 6 -30.71 -53.35 37.01
C ILE A 6 -31.18 -53.09 35.58
N PHE A 7 -32.47 -53.17 35.28
CA PHE A 7 -33.01 -52.85 33.94
C PHE A 7 -32.91 -51.35 33.60
N ALA A 8 -33.15 -50.47 34.60
CA ALA A 8 -33.01 -49.05 34.45
C ALA A 8 -31.51 -48.60 34.24
N ALA A 9 -30.59 -49.27 34.94
CA ALA A 9 -29.17 -49.02 34.78
C ALA A 9 -28.63 -49.50 33.41
N MET A 10 -29.16 -50.64 32.88
CA MET A 10 -28.82 -51.06 31.50
C MET A 10 -29.44 -50.17 30.43
N LEU A 11 -30.65 -49.63 30.63
CA LEU A 11 -31.20 -48.63 29.67
C LEU A 11 -30.46 -47.31 29.69
N MET A 12 -29.98 -46.84 30.85
CA MET A 12 -29.13 -45.66 30.94
C MET A 12 -27.72 -45.87 30.35
N ALA A 13 -27.17 -47.10 30.48
CA ALA A 13 -25.88 -47.42 29.86
C ALA A 13 -25.97 -47.55 28.33
N MET A 14 -27.13 -47.88 27.78
CA MET A 14 -27.36 -47.89 26.32
C MET A 14 -27.64 -46.50 25.75
N SER A 15 -28.13 -45.54 26.53
CA SER A 15 -28.35 -44.16 26.07
C SER A 15 -27.09 -43.29 26.10
N SER A 16 -26.01 -43.78 26.71
CA SER A 16 -24.71 -43.09 26.71
C SER A 16 -23.74 -43.53 25.60
N LEU A 17 -24.15 -44.48 24.75
CA LEU A 17 -23.50 -44.66 23.46
C LEU A 17 -23.94 -43.50 22.54
N GLY A 18 -23.41 -42.33 22.82
CA GLY A 18 -23.53 -41.19 21.92
C GLY A 18 -23.19 -41.67 20.52
N ALA A 19 -24.15 -41.63 19.63
CA ALA A 19 -23.89 -41.77 18.20
C ALA A 19 -22.92 -40.65 17.80
N PHE A 20 -21.64 -40.93 17.89
CA PHE A 20 -20.66 -40.13 17.13
C PHE A 20 -21.01 -40.39 15.68
N ALA A 21 -21.78 -39.48 15.11
CA ALA A 21 -22.00 -39.47 13.68
C ALA A 21 -20.64 -39.26 13.02
N GLN A 22 -19.96 -40.36 12.69
CA GLN A 22 -18.79 -40.32 11.85
C GLN A 22 -19.26 -39.90 10.47
N HIS A 23 -19.05 -38.62 10.13
CA HIS A 23 -19.23 -38.16 8.77
C HIS A 23 -18.12 -38.80 7.93
N GLN A 24 -18.47 -39.77 7.11
CA GLN A 24 -17.56 -40.34 6.13
C GLN A 24 -17.64 -39.53 4.83
N PHE A 25 -16.51 -38.95 4.43
CA PHE A 25 -16.36 -38.37 3.10
C PHE A 25 -15.75 -39.45 2.17
N MET A 26 -16.50 -39.81 1.13
CA MET A 26 -16.00 -40.75 0.13
C MET A 26 -15.52 -39.94 -1.08
N VAL A 27 -14.21 -39.85 -1.26
CA VAL A 27 -13.59 -39.20 -2.42
C VAL A 27 -13.41 -40.24 -3.54
N GLN A 28 -14.13 -40.07 -4.65
CA GLN A 28 -13.98 -40.90 -5.85
C GLN A 28 -12.93 -40.32 -6.77
N ALA A 29 -11.64 -40.53 -6.46
CA ALA A 29 -10.52 -39.96 -7.22
C ALA A 29 -10.45 -40.45 -8.69
N ASN A 30 -11.11 -41.54 -9.02
CA ASN A 30 -11.22 -42.09 -10.38
C ASN A 30 -12.39 -41.48 -11.20
N LYS A 31 -13.16 -40.58 -10.61
CA LYS A 31 -14.24 -39.87 -11.28
C LYS A 31 -14.03 -38.36 -11.08
N PRO A 32 -13.07 -37.75 -11.81
CA PRO A 32 -12.87 -36.32 -11.70
C PRO A 32 -14.16 -35.56 -12.10
N GLY A 33 -14.50 -34.52 -11.36
CA GLY A 33 -15.60 -33.62 -11.66
C GLY A 33 -15.23 -32.58 -12.72
N VAL A 34 -15.82 -31.41 -12.61
CA VAL A 34 -15.48 -30.25 -13.44
C VAL A 34 -14.08 -29.77 -13.10
N GLU A 35 -13.31 -29.42 -14.11
CA GLU A 35 -11.98 -28.82 -13.94
C GLU A 35 -12.09 -27.49 -13.17
N ILE A 36 -11.28 -27.35 -12.11
CA ILE A 36 -11.18 -26.11 -11.36
C ILE A 36 -10.34 -25.11 -12.17
N GLN A 37 -10.96 -24.03 -12.58
CA GLN A 37 -10.25 -22.98 -13.31
C GLN A 37 -9.18 -22.32 -12.43
N PRO A 38 -8.01 -21.96 -12.96
CA PRO A 38 -6.95 -21.28 -12.18
C PRO A 38 -7.44 -20.03 -11.47
N THR A 39 -8.43 -19.33 -12.05
CA THR A 39 -9.01 -18.11 -11.51
C THR A 39 -10.11 -18.33 -10.44
N MET A 40 -10.37 -19.59 -10.06
CA MET A 40 -11.34 -19.90 -8.99
C MET A 40 -10.87 -19.49 -7.60
N TYR A 41 -9.59 -19.30 -7.41
CA TYR A 41 -9.00 -18.83 -6.15
C TYR A 41 -7.86 -17.85 -6.43
N GLY A 42 -7.60 -17.00 -5.46
CA GLY A 42 -6.57 -15.97 -5.58
C GLY A 42 -6.28 -15.33 -4.24
N ILE A 43 -5.60 -14.21 -4.29
CA ILE A 43 -5.32 -13.39 -3.13
C ILE A 43 -5.97 -12.03 -3.27
N PHE A 44 -6.30 -11.45 -2.12
CA PHE A 44 -6.81 -10.10 -1.98
C PHE A 44 -5.83 -9.31 -1.12
N PHE A 45 -5.46 -8.14 -1.59
CA PHE A 45 -4.65 -7.20 -0.83
C PHE A 45 -5.45 -5.94 -0.54
N GLU A 46 -5.44 -5.53 0.70
CA GLU A 46 -5.89 -4.21 1.15
C GLU A 46 -4.89 -3.69 2.18
N ASP A 47 -4.57 -2.41 2.10
CA ASP A 47 -3.67 -1.79 3.06
C ASP A 47 -4.36 -1.59 4.41
N ILE A 48 -4.37 -2.65 5.21
CA ILE A 48 -4.83 -2.71 6.60
C ILE A 48 -3.65 -3.08 7.48
N ASN A 49 -3.54 -2.48 8.67
CA ASN A 49 -2.49 -2.76 9.63
C ASN A 49 -1.06 -2.54 9.08
N PHE A 50 -0.87 -1.49 8.27
CA PHE A 50 0.40 -1.20 7.60
C PHE A 50 0.83 -2.31 6.63
N GLY A 51 -0.12 -2.84 5.88
CA GLY A 51 0.15 -3.90 4.89
C GLY A 51 0.93 -3.39 3.67
N ALA A 52 0.78 -2.13 3.28
CA ALA A 52 1.58 -1.47 2.25
C ALA A 52 2.81 -0.80 2.86
N ASP A 53 2.71 0.46 3.28
CA ASP A 53 3.80 1.15 3.97
C ASP A 53 4.07 0.48 5.33
N GLY A 54 5.31 0.07 5.56
CA GLY A 54 5.69 -0.73 6.74
C GLY A 54 5.45 -2.24 6.60
N GLY A 55 4.90 -2.68 5.47
CA GLY A 55 4.59 -4.07 5.13
C GLY A 55 5.25 -4.52 3.84
N LEU A 56 4.46 -4.69 2.77
CA LEU A 56 4.93 -5.18 1.47
C LEU A 56 5.83 -4.16 0.74
N TYR A 57 5.57 -2.87 0.87
CA TYR A 57 6.47 -1.82 0.40
C TYR A 57 7.71 -1.76 1.28
N ALA A 58 8.88 -1.91 0.69
CA ALA A 58 10.13 -2.13 1.42
C ALA A 58 10.75 -0.84 2.02
N GLU A 59 10.10 0.32 1.87
CA GLU A 59 10.52 1.56 2.52
C GLU A 59 10.49 1.41 4.04
N MET A 60 11.64 1.66 4.67
CA MET A 60 11.79 1.50 6.12
C MET A 60 11.51 2.80 6.89
N VAL A 61 11.49 3.95 6.19
CA VAL A 61 11.32 5.27 6.81
C VAL A 61 9.85 5.66 6.81
N GLU A 62 9.29 5.87 7.98
CA GLU A 62 7.95 6.43 8.15
C GLU A 62 7.96 7.93 7.84
N ASN A 63 6.95 8.43 7.09
CA ASN A 63 6.82 9.84 6.73
C ASN A 63 8.09 10.43 6.08
N ARG A 64 8.63 9.73 5.08
CA ARG A 64 9.89 10.08 4.41
C ARG A 64 9.92 11.48 3.77
N SER A 65 8.74 12.02 3.41
CA SER A 65 8.55 13.28 2.68
C SER A 65 7.95 14.39 3.55
N PHE A 66 7.77 14.18 4.86
CA PHE A 66 7.22 15.15 5.80
C PHE A 66 5.80 15.64 5.46
N GLU A 67 5.00 14.84 4.74
CA GLU A 67 3.68 15.22 4.28
C GLU A 67 2.54 14.84 5.22
N PHE A 68 2.81 14.09 6.30
CA PHE A 68 1.77 13.82 7.30
C PHE A 68 1.21 15.12 7.87
N PRO A 69 -0.06 15.21 8.30
CA PRO A 69 -0.63 16.45 8.86
C PRO A 69 0.19 17.03 10.00
N GLN A 70 0.74 16.16 10.87
CA GLN A 70 1.81 16.52 11.78
C GLN A 70 3.14 16.22 11.08
N ARG A 71 3.72 17.23 10.43
CA ARG A 71 4.85 17.09 9.48
C ARG A 71 6.03 16.28 10.00
N LEU A 72 6.32 16.35 11.30
CA LEU A 72 7.41 15.60 11.94
C LEU A 72 6.92 14.31 12.64
N MET A 73 5.69 13.85 12.39
CA MET A 73 5.24 12.55 12.89
C MET A 73 6.16 11.44 12.36
N GLY A 74 6.57 10.51 13.21
CA GLY A 74 7.58 9.48 12.90
C GLY A 74 9.03 9.94 13.08
N TRP A 75 9.28 11.24 13.28
CA TRP A 75 10.61 11.82 13.42
C TRP A 75 10.85 12.41 14.81
N ASN A 76 12.00 12.08 15.40
CA ASN A 76 12.58 12.81 16.52
C ASN A 76 13.61 13.78 15.98
N THR A 77 13.63 15.03 16.49
CA THR A 77 14.56 16.06 16.05
C THR A 77 15.56 16.41 17.14
N PHE A 78 16.77 16.79 16.74
CA PHE A 78 17.84 17.26 17.63
C PHE A 78 18.39 18.58 17.09
N GLY A 79 18.69 19.54 17.96
CA GLY A 79 19.25 20.86 17.58
C GLY A 79 18.27 21.69 16.74
N ASN A 80 18.78 22.41 15.76
CA ASN A 80 17.99 23.34 14.95
C ASN A 80 17.44 22.65 13.70
N VAL A 81 16.20 22.22 13.77
CA VAL A 81 15.46 21.62 12.65
C VAL A 81 14.21 22.46 12.40
N THR A 82 14.05 22.95 11.17
CA THR A 82 12.88 23.71 10.75
C THR A 82 12.20 23.06 9.55
N LEU A 83 10.90 23.28 9.41
CA LEU A 83 10.10 22.84 8.27
C LEU A 83 9.90 23.99 7.30
N SER A 84 9.90 23.68 6.01
CA SER A 84 9.63 24.63 4.94
C SER A 84 8.94 23.95 3.76
N ASP A 85 8.29 24.74 2.92
CA ASP A 85 7.69 24.38 1.64
C ASP A 85 8.11 25.36 0.53
N VAL A 86 9.11 26.20 0.80
CA VAL A 86 9.58 27.24 -0.13
C VAL A 86 10.52 26.65 -1.16
N LYS A 87 10.14 26.72 -2.45
CA LYS A 87 10.90 26.13 -3.55
C LYS A 87 11.17 24.63 -3.32
N PRO A 88 10.11 23.81 -3.19
CA PRO A 88 10.21 22.40 -2.87
C PRO A 88 10.99 21.59 -3.93
N ALA A 89 11.34 20.35 -3.58
CA ALA A 89 11.85 19.38 -4.52
C ALA A 89 10.76 18.86 -5.47
N PHE A 90 9.53 18.72 -4.93
CA PHE A 90 8.39 18.13 -5.63
C PHE A 90 7.12 18.93 -5.35
N ASP A 91 6.36 19.24 -6.39
CA ASP A 91 5.16 20.09 -6.28
C ASP A 91 4.04 19.42 -5.47
N ARG A 92 3.94 18.10 -5.51
CA ARG A 92 2.88 17.33 -4.83
C ARG A 92 3.27 16.87 -3.43
N ASN A 93 4.56 16.97 -3.08
CA ASN A 93 5.14 16.71 -1.77
C ASN A 93 6.06 17.88 -1.41
N PRO A 94 5.50 19.07 -1.08
CA PRO A 94 6.30 20.29 -1.01
C PRO A 94 7.10 20.45 0.30
N HIS A 95 6.81 19.68 1.34
CA HIS A 95 7.43 19.89 2.64
C HIS A 95 8.80 19.23 2.73
N TYR A 96 9.74 19.95 3.34
CA TYR A 96 11.09 19.47 3.60
C TYR A 96 11.60 20.03 4.93
N VAL A 97 12.72 19.52 5.41
CA VAL A 97 13.38 20.00 6.62
C VAL A 97 14.69 20.72 6.29
N THR A 98 14.97 21.78 7.03
CA THR A 98 16.28 22.44 7.05
C THR A 98 16.99 22.04 8.35
N LEU A 99 18.21 21.53 8.25
CA LEU A 99 19.13 21.32 9.36
C LEU A 99 20.13 22.46 9.41
N GLU A 100 20.20 23.18 10.53
CA GLU A 100 21.14 24.27 10.74
C GLU A 100 22.11 23.97 11.87
N SER A 101 23.34 24.47 11.75
CA SER A 101 24.34 24.33 12.80
C SER A 101 23.89 25.05 14.05
N ALA A 102 23.92 24.38 15.18
CA ALA A 102 23.60 24.95 16.49
C ALA A 102 24.77 25.73 17.12
N GLY A 103 25.88 25.92 16.39
CA GLY A 103 27.08 26.61 16.87
C GLY A 103 28.04 25.70 17.66
N ALA A 104 29.15 26.27 18.13
CA ALA A 104 30.26 25.50 18.72
C ALA A 104 29.96 24.87 20.08
N ARG A 105 28.90 25.30 20.75
CA ARG A 105 28.57 24.87 22.14
C ARG A 105 27.44 23.87 22.26
N GLU A 106 26.78 23.51 21.17
CA GLU A 106 25.55 22.74 21.25
C GLU A 106 25.62 21.35 20.64
N LYS A 107 24.57 20.59 20.98
CA LYS A 107 24.34 19.24 20.52
C LYS A 107 24.21 19.20 19.00
N GLN A 108 24.56 18.08 18.43
CA GLN A 108 24.48 17.79 17.00
C GLN A 108 23.05 18.00 16.49
N THR A 109 22.89 18.73 15.39
CA THR A 109 21.58 18.89 14.69
C THR A 109 21.30 17.66 13.81
N GLY A 110 20.09 17.14 13.87
CA GLY A 110 19.71 15.99 13.07
C GLY A 110 18.33 15.43 13.34
N LEU A 111 18.08 14.31 12.74
CA LEU A 111 16.81 13.59 12.71
C LEU A 111 17.00 12.12 13.11
N GLU A 112 16.03 11.54 13.78
CA GLU A 112 15.95 10.09 14.04
C GLU A 112 14.60 9.57 13.56
N ASN A 113 14.61 8.43 12.86
CA ASN A 113 13.41 7.72 12.44
C ASN A 113 13.49 6.26 12.90
N ARG A 114 12.40 5.75 13.46
CA ARG A 114 12.30 4.38 13.97
C ARG A 114 11.53 3.46 13.01
N GLY A 115 11.15 3.97 11.84
CA GLY A 115 10.24 3.27 10.95
C GLY A 115 8.87 3.05 11.60
N PHE A 116 8.12 2.13 11.06
CA PHE A 116 6.74 1.87 11.49
C PHE A 116 6.66 1.17 12.86
N PHE A 117 7.50 0.18 13.13
CA PHE A 117 7.52 -0.59 14.39
C PHE A 117 8.94 -0.92 14.88
N GLY A 118 9.92 -0.15 14.43
CA GLY A 118 11.34 -0.43 14.50
C GLY A 118 11.86 -0.94 13.15
N MET A 119 13.08 -0.57 12.80
CA MET A 119 13.72 -1.00 11.56
C MET A 119 14.36 -2.37 11.76
N GLY A 120 13.85 -3.38 11.06
CA GLY A 120 14.45 -4.72 11.07
C GLY A 120 15.76 -4.72 10.30
N LEU A 121 16.88 -4.86 11.02
CA LEU A 121 18.22 -4.94 10.44
C LEU A 121 18.68 -6.40 10.43
N LYS A 122 19.17 -6.89 9.30
CA LYS A 122 19.67 -8.26 9.14
C LYS A 122 21.19 -8.23 8.96
N LYS A 123 21.89 -9.13 9.66
CA LYS A 123 23.36 -9.24 9.55
C LYS A 123 23.79 -9.44 8.09
N ASP A 124 24.84 -8.73 7.70
CA ASP A 124 25.46 -8.73 6.36
C ASP A 124 24.56 -8.18 5.23
N MET A 125 23.33 -7.74 5.55
CA MET A 125 22.45 -7.06 4.60
C MET A 125 22.90 -5.63 4.35
N LYS A 126 22.85 -5.20 3.09
CA LYS A 126 23.03 -3.81 2.70
C LYS A 126 21.70 -3.09 2.75
N TYR A 127 21.75 -1.82 3.10
CA TYR A 127 20.62 -0.90 3.11
C TYR A 127 20.97 0.31 2.29
N ASP A 128 20.13 0.60 1.29
CA ASP A 128 20.33 1.72 0.35
C ASP A 128 19.59 2.94 0.87
N PHE A 129 20.37 3.87 1.36
CA PHE A 129 19.90 5.19 1.77
C PHE A 129 19.83 6.12 0.57
N SER A 130 18.77 6.92 0.49
CA SER A 130 18.70 8.06 -0.42
C SER A 130 18.05 9.26 0.23
N VAL A 131 18.38 10.45 -0.26
CA VAL A 131 17.82 11.71 0.20
C VAL A 131 17.91 12.74 -0.92
N TYR A 132 16.88 13.56 -1.09
CA TYR A 132 17.03 14.79 -1.87
C TYR A 132 17.59 15.85 -0.95
N GLY A 133 18.68 16.49 -1.41
CA GLY A 133 19.39 17.51 -0.62
C GLY A 133 19.85 18.66 -1.46
N ARG A 134 19.90 19.86 -0.85
CA ARG A 134 20.51 21.05 -1.41
C ARG A 134 21.15 21.90 -0.30
N LEU A 135 22.08 22.76 -0.66
CA LEU A 135 22.56 23.79 0.27
C LEU A 135 21.42 24.79 0.53
N HIS A 136 21.17 25.07 1.79
CA HIS A 136 20.16 26.05 2.19
C HIS A 136 20.62 27.46 1.86
N LEU A 137 21.90 27.80 2.15
CA LEU A 137 22.51 29.09 1.85
C LEU A 137 23.23 29.07 0.51
N ILE A 138 23.03 30.10 -0.31
CA ILE A 138 23.62 30.21 -1.67
C ILE A 138 25.14 30.30 -1.61
N ASP A 139 25.67 30.95 -0.56
CA ASP A 139 27.10 31.19 -0.39
C ASP A 139 27.84 30.09 0.39
N GLY A 140 27.09 29.02 0.79
CA GLY A 140 27.65 27.85 1.44
C GLY A 140 28.58 27.07 0.51
N LYS A 141 29.77 26.72 0.98
CA LYS A 141 30.76 26.00 0.17
C LYS A 141 30.37 24.53 0.00
N GLN A 142 29.94 23.89 1.05
CA GLN A 142 29.44 22.52 1.09
C GLN A 142 28.81 22.23 2.46
N ALA A 143 27.88 21.27 2.49
CA ALA A 143 27.38 20.66 3.71
C ALA A 143 27.66 19.16 3.70
N LYS A 144 27.94 18.58 4.86
CA LYS A 144 28.05 17.14 5.02
C LYS A 144 26.98 16.66 5.97
N ILE A 145 26.26 15.63 5.55
CA ILE A 145 25.36 14.89 6.41
C ILE A 145 25.93 13.50 6.68
N ARG A 146 25.64 12.96 7.84
CA ARG A 146 26.00 11.59 8.23
C ARG A 146 24.75 10.80 8.50
N VAL A 147 24.56 9.71 7.77
CA VAL A 147 23.53 8.71 8.01
C VAL A 147 24.10 7.58 8.86
N GLU A 148 23.33 7.12 9.85
CA GLU A 148 23.71 6.07 10.79
C GLU A 148 22.60 5.02 10.88
N LEU A 149 22.98 3.72 10.87
CA LEU A 149 22.14 2.65 11.38
C LEU A 149 22.49 2.44 12.86
N VAL A 150 21.45 2.34 13.68
CA VAL A 150 21.58 2.25 15.14
C VAL A 150 20.78 1.04 15.61
N ASN A 151 21.37 0.25 16.51
CA ASN A 151 20.71 -0.92 17.07
C ASN A 151 19.71 -0.56 18.19
N SER A 152 18.96 -1.54 18.66
CA SER A 152 17.98 -1.38 19.76
C SER A 152 18.60 -0.96 21.09
N LYS A 153 19.93 -1.11 21.26
CA LYS A 153 20.70 -0.67 22.44
C LYS A 153 21.23 0.76 22.30
N ASN A 154 20.88 1.43 21.19
CA ASN A 154 21.32 2.78 20.86
C ASN A 154 22.80 2.90 20.43
N ASP A 155 23.44 1.80 20.01
CA ASP A 155 24.79 1.81 19.46
C ASP A 155 24.74 2.06 17.96
N VAL A 156 25.63 2.92 17.46
CA VAL A 156 25.82 3.13 16.02
C VAL A 156 26.57 1.93 15.44
N ILE A 157 25.91 1.16 14.58
CA ILE A 157 26.45 -0.08 14.01
C ILE A 157 26.97 0.09 12.57
N ALA A 158 26.49 1.09 11.85
CA ALA A 158 27.02 1.49 10.54
C ALA A 158 26.81 2.98 10.31
N LYS A 159 27.70 3.62 9.56
CA LYS A 159 27.55 5.04 9.22
C LYS A 159 28.21 5.37 7.89
N LYS A 160 27.70 6.38 7.21
CA LYS A 160 28.26 6.98 5.99
C LYS A 160 28.05 8.49 5.99
N SER A 161 29.00 9.21 5.41
CA SER A 161 28.89 10.66 5.17
C SER A 161 28.63 10.94 3.71
N ILE A 162 27.78 11.92 3.45
CA ILE A 162 27.41 12.41 2.11
C ILE A 162 27.72 13.90 2.06
N THR A 163 28.37 14.34 0.99
CA THR A 163 28.67 15.77 0.77
C THR A 163 27.67 16.35 -0.22
N ILE A 164 27.04 17.47 0.15
CA ILE A 164 26.10 18.24 -0.65
C ILE A 164 26.79 19.54 -1.01
N THR A 165 26.90 19.83 -2.33
CA THR A 165 27.68 20.96 -2.85
C THR A 165 26.85 21.91 -3.71
N ASN A 166 25.56 21.61 -3.94
CA ASN A 166 24.70 22.33 -4.85
C ASN A 166 23.50 22.95 -4.11
N ASN A 167 23.11 24.15 -4.49
CA ASN A 167 21.88 24.81 -4.01
C ASN A 167 20.63 24.41 -4.80
N LYS A 168 20.76 23.49 -5.76
CA LYS A 168 19.62 22.85 -6.44
C LYS A 168 19.38 21.48 -5.83
N TRP A 169 18.12 21.09 -5.76
CA TRP A 169 17.73 19.77 -5.32
C TRP A 169 18.38 18.67 -6.15
N GLN A 170 19.05 17.74 -5.49
CA GLN A 170 19.68 16.57 -6.10
C GLN A 170 19.46 15.35 -5.22
N LYS A 171 19.29 14.20 -5.84
CA LYS A 171 19.25 12.92 -5.12
C LYS A 171 20.66 12.47 -4.76
N HIS A 172 20.90 12.22 -3.50
CA HIS A 172 22.14 11.67 -2.95
C HIS A 172 21.89 10.28 -2.41
N THR A 173 22.86 9.39 -2.54
CA THR A 173 22.74 8.00 -2.13
C THR A 173 23.94 7.53 -1.31
N ALA A 174 23.70 6.57 -0.43
CA ALA A 174 24.74 5.84 0.27
C ALA A 174 24.25 4.43 0.58
N SER A 175 25.16 3.47 0.68
CA SER A 175 24.83 2.11 1.09
C SER A 175 25.52 1.79 2.41
N LEU A 176 24.77 1.23 3.37
CA LEU A 176 25.24 0.82 4.70
C LEU A 176 25.05 -0.69 4.85
N THR A 177 26.02 -1.37 5.45
CA THR A 177 25.91 -2.80 5.74
C THR A 177 25.74 -2.99 7.23
N SER A 178 24.70 -3.72 7.66
CA SER A 178 24.50 -4.05 9.07
C SER A 178 25.44 -5.19 9.48
N PRO A 179 26.27 -5.03 10.53
CA PRO A 179 27.14 -6.10 11.01
C PRO A 179 26.39 -7.11 11.88
N GLN A 180 25.14 -6.87 12.22
CA GLN A 180 24.33 -7.70 13.12
C GLN A 180 22.87 -7.70 12.75
N THR A 181 22.14 -8.68 13.26
CA THR A 181 20.68 -8.71 13.19
C THR A 181 20.08 -7.99 14.40
N ASP A 182 19.13 -7.08 14.15
CA ASP A 182 18.38 -6.37 15.19
C ASP A 182 16.96 -6.10 14.67
N ALA A 183 15.93 -6.49 15.42
CA ALA A 183 14.53 -6.33 15.01
C ALA A 183 13.96 -4.91 15.31
N LYS A 184 14.69 -4.09 16.08
CA LYS A 184 14.24 -2.80 16.59
C LYS A 184 15.26 -1.69 16.40
N GLY A 185 16.02 -1.77 15.31
CA GLY A 185 16.94 -0.71 14.90
C GLY A 185 16.22 0.57 14.52
N LEU A 186 17.01 1.59 14.24
CA LEU A 186 16.55 2.89 13.76
C LEU A 186 17.61 3.54 12.87
N MET A 187 17.22 4.62 12.19
CA MET A 187 18.11 5.44 11.37
C MET A 187 18.25 6.85 11.96
N ARG A 188 19.46 7.42 11.86
CA ARG A 188 19.72 8.82 12.17
C ARG A 188 20.38 9.52 11.00
N VAL A 189 20.04 10.79 10.82
CA VAL A 189 20.68 11.69 9.87
C VAL A 189 21.12 12.94 10.59
N TYR A 190 22.40 13.24 10.58
CA TYR A 190 22.99 14.39 11.27
C TYR A 190 23.69 15.33 10.30
N LEU A 191 23.61 16.62 10.59
CA LEU A 191 24.49 17.63 10.00
C LEU A 191 25.89 17.49 10.66
N GLU A 192 26.94 17.28 9.86
CA GLU A 192 28.30 17.15 10.38
C GLU A 192 28.91 18.50 10.75
N LYS A 193 29.84 18.47 11.71
CA LYS A 193 30.59 19.64 12.16
C LYS A 193 31.30 20.33 10.97
N GLY A 194 31.25 21.66 10.95
CA GLY A 194 31.82 22.46 9.88
C GLY A 194 30.87 22.70 8.71
N SER A 195 29.66 22.15 8.76
CA SER A 195 28.55 22.46 7.84
C SER A 195 27.65 23.51 8.48
N GLU A 196 27.14 24.47 7.70
CA GLU A 196 26.29 25.55 8.19
C GLU A 196 24.81 25.13 8.18
N SER A 197 24.30 24.75 7.01
CA SER A 197 22.91 24.37 6.83
C SER A 197 22.68 23.51 5.58
N VAL A 198 21.62 22.74 5.59
CA VAL A 198 21.20 21.88 4.46
C VAL A 198 19.71 21.66 4.47
N ASP A 199 19.08 21.69 3.31
CA ASP A 199 17.69 21.27 3.11
C ASP A 199 17.67 19.79 2.70
N LEU A 200 16.79 19.01 3.34
CA LEU A 200 16.63 17.57 3.10
C LEU A 200 15.16 17.21 2.90
N ASP A 201 14.89 16.38 1.90
CA ASP A 201 13.57 15.87 1.59
C ASP A 201 13.64 14.40 1.13
N HIS A 202 12.54 13.67 1.16
CA HIS A 202 12.44 12.28 0.75
C HIS A 202 13.59 11.42 1.30
N ILE A 203 13.71 11.44 2.63
CA ILE A 203 14.71 10.62 3.33
C ILE A 203 14.23 9.17 3.35
N SER A 204 14.97 8.28 2.71
CA SER A 204 14.54 6.92 2.39
C SER A 204 15.61 5.89 2.74
N LEU A 205 15.20 4.70 3.15
CA LEU A 205 16.06 3.56 3.44
C LEU A 205 15.39 2.26 2.98
N PHE A 206 16.01 1.57 2.02
CA PHE A 206 15.54 0.28 1.52
C PHE A 206 16.54 -0.84 1.81
N PRO A 207 16.12 -2.06 2.12
CA PRO A 207 16.99 -3.23 2.01
C PRO A 207 17.40 -3.43 0.54
N SER A 208 18.69 -3.70 0.27
CA SER A 208 19.21 -3.77 -1.11
C SER A 208 18.72 -4.99 -1.89
N ASP A 209 18.15 -5.98 -1.21
CA ASP A 209 17.55 -7.17 -1.81
C ASP A 209 16.07 -6.97 -2.20
N ASN A 210 15.51 -5.76 -2.03
CA ASN A 210 14.13 -5.50 -2.42
C ASN A 210 13.88 -5.81 -3.90
N TRP A 211 12.68 -6.24 -4.21
CA TRP A 211 12.24 -6.48 -5.57
C TRP A 211 11.35 -5.32 -6.05
N ASN A 212 11.87 -4.45 -6.89
CA ASN A 212 11.14 -3.26 -7.41
C ASN A 212 10.48 -2.41 -6.30
N GLY A 213 11.18 -2.20 -5.20
CA GLY A 213 10.66 -1.44 -4.05
C GLY A 213 9.78 -2.27 -3.11
N LEU A 214 9.58 -3.56 -3.37
CA LEU A 214 8.82 -4.46 -2.51
C LEU A 214 9.75 -5.40 -1.73
N ARG A 215 9.30 -5.86 -0.60
CA ARG A 215 10.03 -6.86 0.20
C ARG A 215 10.13 -8.19 -0.54
N ALA A 216 11.35 -8.56 -0.91
CA ALA A 216 11.61 -9.75 -1.72
C ALA A 216 11.12 -11.05 -1.06
N ASP A 217 11.23 -11.16 0.28
CA ASP A 217 10.73 -12.29 1.05
C ASP A 217 9.20 -12.44 0.91
N LEU A 218 8.44 -11.36 1.09
CA LEU A 218 6.99 -11.37 0.95
C LEU A 218 6.54 -11.61 -0.51
N VAL A 219 7.26 -11.04 -1.48
CA VAL A 219 6.99 -11.30 -2.91
C VAL A 219 7.17 -12.78 -3.22
N GLN A 220 8.20 -13.44 -2.66
CA GLN A 220 8.42 -14.87 -2.85
C GLN A 220 7.32 -15.70 -2.18
N ASP A 221 6.93 -15.37 -0.94
CA ASP A 221 5.85 -16.06 -0.23
C ASP A 221 4.52 -15.98 -1.02
N LEU A 222 4.21 -14.80 -1.59
CA LEU A 222 3.02 -14.62 -2.44
C LEU A 222 3.12 -15.44 -3.74
N ALA A 223 4.30 -15.53 -4.35
CA ALA A 223 4.51 -16.34 -5.54
C ALA A 223 4.35 -17.84 -5.26
N ASP A 224 4.80 -18.31 -4.10
CA ASP A 224 4.69 -19.71 -3.67
C ASP A 224 3.24 -20.14 -3.42
N LEU A 225 2.32 -19.21 -3.13
CA LEU A 225 0.88 -19.46 -3.07
C LEU A 225 0.27 -19.82 -4.43
N LYS A 226 0.93 -19.47 -5.54
CA LYS A 226 0.47 -19.68 -6.93
C LYS A 226 -0.99 -19.22 -7.15
N PRO A 227 -1.33 -17.98 -6.81
CA PRO A 227 -2.69 -17.49 -6.95
C PRO A 227 -3.08 -17.35 -8.43
N GLY A 228 -4.32 -17.68 -8.77
CA GLY A 228 -4.84 -17.44 -10.12
C GLY A 228 -5.28 -16.00 -10.36
N ILE A 229 -5.70 -15.30 -9.29
CA ILE A 229 -6.13 -13.90 -9.32
C ILE A 229 -5.44 -13.12 -8.20
N PHE A 230 -5.11 -11.86 -8.48
CA PHE A 230 -4.68 -10.89 -7.50
C PHE A 230 -5.59 -9.66 -7.53
N ARG A 231 -6.45 -9.52 -6.51
CA ARG A 231 -7.34 -8.38 -6.32
C ARG A 231 -6.64 -7.30 -5.49
N PHE A 232 -6.64 -6.07 -6.00
CA PHE A 232 -6.02 -4.89 -5.36
C PHE A 232 -6.75 -3.59 -5.76
N PRO A 233 -6.49 -2.43 -5.16
CA PRO A 233 -5.58 -2.13 -4.04
C PRO A 233 -6.25 -2.39 -2.70
N GLY A 234 -7.48 -2.86 -2.67
CA GLY A 234 -8.24 -3.13 -1.48
C GLY A 234 -9.75 -3.22 -1.72
N GLY A 235 -10.48 -3.09 -0.65
CA GLY A 235 -11.94 -2.99 -0.59
C GLY A 235 -12.35 -1.57 -0.21
N CYS A 236 -12.61 -1.32 1.08
CA CYS A 236 -13.08 -0.03 1.57
C CYS A 236 -12.11 1.13 1.29
N ILE A 237 -10.81 0.91 1.12
CA ILE A 237 -9.87 1.99 0.74
C ILE A 237 -10.16 2.57 -0.65
N VAL A 238 -10.75 1.77 -1.55
CA VAL A 238 -11.15 2.24 -2.89
C VAL A 238 -12.25 3.29 -2.81
N GLU A 239 -13.09 3.17 -1.80
CA GLU A 239 -14.24 4.03 -1.55
C GLU A 239 -13.87 5.25 -0.70
N GLY A 240 -12.88 5.09 0.21
CA GLY A 240 -12.51 6.08 1.21
C GLY A 240 -13.52 6.20 2.36
N THR A 241 -13.18 6.95 3.38
CA THR A 241 -14.13 7.43 4.39
C THR A 241 -15.14 8.37 3.75
N ASP A 242 -14.66 9.19 2.86
CA ASP A 242 -15.37 10.08 1.95
C ASP A 242 -14.71 10.00 0.56
N LEU A 243 -15.28 10.69 -0.42
CA LEU A 243 -14.76 10.65 -1.79
C LEU A 243 -13.39 11.32 -1.94
N ASP A 244 -13.01 12.21 -1.04
CA ASP A 244 -11.71 12.91 -1.08
C ASP A 244 -10.57 12.01 -0.60
N THR A 245 -10.89 11.06 0.28
CA THR A 245 -9.91 10.09 0.83
C THR A 245 -9.90 8.75 0.09
N ARG A 246 -10.71 8.59 -0.98
CA ARG A 246 -10.72 7.39 -1.82
C ARG A 246 -9.35 7.14 -2.46
N TYR A 247 -9.05 5.90 -2.76
CA TYR A 247 -7.84 5.56 -3.49
C TYR A 247 -7.96 5.95 -4.98
N GLU A 248 -7.25 6.97 -5.38
CA GLU A 248 -7.16 7.41 -6.77
C GLU A 248 -5.93 6.79 -7.44
N TRP A 249 -6.13 5.82 -8.35
CA TRP A 249 -5.04 5.10 -8.98
C TRP A 249 -4.06 6.02 -9.75
N LYS A 250 -4.56 7.10 -10.34
CA LYS A 250 -3.72 8.09 -11.06
C LYS A 250 -2.71 8.77 -10.14
N ASN A 251 -3.01 8.87 -8.85
CA ASN A 251 -2.10 9.39 -7.83
C ASN A 251 -0.99 8.39 -7.48
N SER A 252 -1.18 7.12 -7.79
CA SER A 252 -0.27 6.03 -7.41
C SER A 252 0.67 5.58 -8.54
N VAL A 253 0.72 6.31 -9.65
CA VAL A 253 1.60 6.04 -10.79
C VAL A 253 2.53 7.23 -11.07
N GLY A 254 3.59 7.02 -11.85
CA GLY A 254 4.67 7.99 -12.04
C GLY A 254 5.76 7.85 -10.98
N ALA A 255 6.64 8.83 -10.87
CA ALA A 255 7.76 8.81 -9.92
C ALA A 255 7.24 8.77 -8.47
N PRO A 256 7.70 7.83 -7.63
CA PRO A 256 7.20 7.68 -6.25
C PRO A 256 7.37 8.94 -5.40
N GLU A 257 8.37 9.75 -5.70
CA GLU A 257 8.63 11.00 -4.99
C GLU A 257 7.57 12.09 -5.26
N ASN A 258 6.83 11.96 -6.36
CA ASN A 258 5.77 12.92 -6.73
C ASN A 258 4.35 12.36 -6.55
N ARG A 259 4.22 11.20 -5.90
CA ARG A 259 2.92 10.64 -5.52
C ARG A 259 2.46 11.29 -4.23
N PRO A 260 1.25 11.88 -4.17
CA PRO A 260 0.79 12.58 -2.96
C PRO A 260 0.50 11.58 -1.84
N LEU A 261 0.56 12.08 -0.62
CA LEU A 261 0.06 11.35 0.53
C LEU A 261 -1.44 11.11 0.40
N ASN A 262 -1.90 9.90 0.70
CA ASN A 262 -3.32 9.57 0.85
C ASN A 262 -3.63 9.20 2.29
N GLU A 263 -4.77 9.65 2.82
CA GLU A 263 -5.25 9.20 4.12
C GLU A 263 -5.81 7.79 4.01
N ASN A 264 -5.34 6.88 4.87
CA ASN A 264 -5.85 5.52 4.85
C ASN A 264 -7.25 5.46 5.48
N ARG A 265 -8.19 4.81 4.78
CA ARG A 265 -9.56 4.59 5.21
C ARG A 265 -9.67 4.02 6.63
N TRP A 266 -8.69 3.22 7.05
CA TRP A 266 -8.70 2.52 8.32
C TRP A 266 -8.07 3.30 9.48
N ARG A 267 -7.69 4.56 9.26
CA ARG A 267 -7.09 5.40 10.30
C ARG A 267 -8.01 5.58 11.51
N ASP A 268 -9.26 5.95 11.29
CA ASP A 268 -10.20 6.36 12.34
C ASP A 268 -11.38 5.38 12.57
N THR A 269 -11.40 4.23 11.89
CA THR A 269 -12.52 3.27 11.99
C THR A 269 -12.56 2.52 13.31
N PHE A 270 -11.41 2.39 13.97
CA PHE A 270 -11.28 1.65 15.21
C PHE A 270 -10.60 2.52 16.27
N PRO A 271 -11.35 3.29 17.07
CA PRO A 271 -10.77 4.21 18.05
C PRO A 271 -9.89 3.56 19.13
N HIS A 272 -9.98 2.25 19.30
CA HIS A 272 -9.09 1.48 20.18
C HIS A 272 -7.76 1.09 19.50
N ARG A 273 -7.60 1.29 18.19
CA ARG A 273 -6.34 1.14 17.47
C ARG A 273 -5.61 2.48 17.46
N LEU A 274 -4.46 2.50 18.07
CA LEU A 274 -3.62 3.70 18.18
C LEU A 274 -2.73 3.85 16.93
N PHE A 275 -3.35 4.08 15.77
CA PHE A 275 -2.64 4.35 14.51
C PHE A 275 -3.05 5.70 13.92
N PRO A 276 -2.85 6.83 14.63
CA PRO A 276 -3.21 8.16 14.14
C PRO A 276 -2.36 8.59 12.94
N ASN A 277 -1.27 7.90 12.67
CA ASN A 277 -0.29 8.10 11.61
C ASN A 277 -0.53 7.19 10.39
N TYR A 278 -1.74 6.63 10.22
CA TYR A 278 -1.99 5.69 9.14
C TYR A 278 -2.33 6.42 7.84
N TYR A 279 -1.28 6.66 7.07
CA TYR A 279 -1.32 7.28 5.75
C TYR A 279 -0.62 6.37 4.75
N GLN A 280 -0.93 6.56 3.46
CA GLN A 280 -0.34 5.84 2.34
C GLN A 280 0.56 6.78 1.56
N SER A 281 1.85 6.45 1.44
CA SER A 281 2.78 7.16 0.56
C SER A 281 2.54 6.86 -0.92
N LEU A 282 1.66 5.89 -1.22
CA LEU A 282 1.42 5.34 -2.56
C LEU A 282 2.69 4.78 -3.23
N GLY A 283 3.73 4.46 -2.44
CA GLY A 283 4.93 3.79 -2.92
C GLY A 283 4.63 2.40 -3.49
N LEU A 284 3.70 1.67 -2.88
CA LEU A 284 3.02 0.53 -3.48
C LEU A 284 1.78 1.05 -4.20
N GLY A 285 1.89 1.33 -5.49
CA GLY A 285 0.83 1.86 -6.33
C GLY A 285 0.38 0.88 -7.40
N PHE A 286 -0.47 1.35 -8.32
CA PHE A 286 -1.04 0.49 -9.36
C PHE A 286 0.02 -0.12 -10.28
N TYR A 287 1.08 0.61 -10.58
CA TYR A 287 2.19 0.06 -11.37
C TYR A 287 2.86 -1.12 -10.66
N GLU A 288 3.16 -0.97 -9.38
CA GLU A 288 3.78 -2.01 -8.56
C GLU A 288 2.84 -3.21 -8.35
N TYR A 289 1.53 -2.99 -8.22
CA TYR A 289 0.53 -4.09 -8.18
C TYR A 289 0.48 -4.88 -9.48
N PHE A 290 0.55 -4.23 -10.63
CA PHE A 290 0.61 -4.92 -11.92
C PHE A 290 1.90 -5.71 -12.08
N LEU A 291 3.06 -5.13 -11.73
CA LEU A 291 4.33 -5.85 -11.74
C LEU A 291 4.28 -7.07 -10.81
N LEU A 292 3.72 -6.91 -9.61
CA LEU A 292 3.56 -7.99 -8.65
C LEU A 292 2.65 -9.09 -9.20
N SER A 293 1.54 -8.74 -9.86
CA SER A 293 0.64 -9.71 -10.51
C SER A 293 1.39 -10.59 -11.51
N GLU A 294 2.21 -9.99 -12.37
CA GLU A 294 3.06 -10.75 -13.30
C GLU A 294 4.08 -11.63 -12.58
N LYS A 295 4.73 -11.08 -11.56
CA LYS A 295 5.76 -11.80 -10.78
C LYS A 295 5.23 -13.05 -10.12
N ILE A 296 4.03 -12.98 -9.54
CA ILE A 296 3.40 -14.11 -8.84
C ILE A 296 2.57 -15.01 -9.77
N GLY A 297 2.45 -14.65 -11.05
CA GLY A 297 1.72 -15.42 -12.06
C GLY A 297 0.20 -15.34 -11.94
N ALA A 298 -0.33 -14.27 -11.30
CA ALA A 298 -1.76 -14.05 -11.10
C ALA A 298 -2.35 -13.10 -12.15
N GLU A 299 -3.60 -13.33 -12.53
CA GLU A 299 -4.36 -12.34 -13.31
C GLU A 299 -4.70 -11.12 -12.42
N PRO A 300 -4.37 -9.89 -12.84
CA PRO A 300 -4.71 -8.71 -12.07
C PRO A 300 -6.22 -8.46 -12.08
N LEU A 301 -6.76 -8.14 -10.90
CA LEU A 301 -8.13 -7.66 -10.72
C LEU A 301 -8.11 -6.33 -9.97
N PRO A 302 -7.80 -5.22 -10.65
CA PRO A 302 -7.88 -3.89 -10.06
C PRO A 302 -9.32 -3.50 -9.76
N ILE A 303 -9.54 -2.92 -8.58
CA ILE A 303 -10.85 -2.41 -8.15
C ILE A 303 -10.84 -0.89 -8.20
N LEU A 304 -11.89 -0.30 -8.76
CA LEU A 304 -12.09 1.14 -8.87
C LEU A 304 -13.37 1.60 -8.18
N SER A 305 -13.35 2.85 -7.71
CA SER A 305 -14.52 3.49 -7.13
C SER A 305 -15.63 3.68 -8.18
N VAL A 306 -16.86 3.47 -7.77
CA VAL A 306 -18.08 3.71 -8.53
C VAL A 306 -18.74 5.06 -8.17
N GLY A 307 -18.00 5.94 -7.50
CA GLY A 307 -18.49 7.22 -7.01
C GLY A 307 -19.41 7.11 -5.79
N LEU A 308 -19.24 6.05 -5.02
CA LEU A 308 -19.88 5.85 -3.71
C LEU A 308 -18.81 5.80 -2.64
N ALA A 309 -18.99 6.55 -1.55
CA ALA A 309 -18.15 6.43 -0.37
C ALA A 309 -18.47 5.16 0.40
N CYS A 310 -17.58 4.75 1.31
CA CYS A 310 -17.75 3.51 2.07
C CYS A 310 -19.03 3.56 2.91
N GLN A 311 -19.90 2.58 2.68
CA GLN A 311 -21.22 2.47 3.31
C GLN A 311 -21.16 2.31 4.84
N TYR A 312 -20.04 1.92 5.39
CA TYR A 312 -19.88 1.78 6.84
C TYR A 312 -19.90 3.12 7.57
N GLN A 313 -19.41 4.19 6.94
CA GLN A 313 -19.36 5.54 7.52
C GLN A 313 -20.34 6.51 6.86
N ASN A 314 -20.60 6.31 5.57
CA ASN A 314 -21.56 7.10 4.81
C ASN A 314 -22.66 6.17 4.33
N ASP A 315 -23.72 6.02 5.10
CA ASP A 315 -24.87 5.25 4.69
C ASP A 315 -25.66 5.96 3.57
N ASP A 316 -26.57 5.25 2.92
CA ASP A 316 -27.41 5.77 1.82
C ASP A 316 -28.29 6.98 2.22
N LYS A 317 -28.26 7.39 3.48
CA LYS A 317 -29.05 8.52 4.00
C LYS A 317 -28.38 9.87 3.77
N ASP A 318 -27.09 9.91 3.52
CA ASP A 318 -26.40 11.14 3.13
C ASP A 318 -26.14 11.18 1.63
N PRO A 319 -27.04 11.84 0.85
CA PRO A 319 -26.88 11.92 -0.59
C PRO A 319 -25.65 12.75 -1.02
N ASN A 320 -25.05 13.51 -0.10
CA ASN A 320 -23.87 14.31 -0.42
C ASN A 320 -22.57 13.51 -0.25
N ALA A 321 -22.62 12.35 0.41
CA ALA A 321 -21.49 11.45 0.52
C ALA A 321 -21.12 10.75 -0.82
N HIS A 322 -21.96 10.91 -1.84
CA HIS A 322 -21.86 10.18 -3.11
C HIS A 322 -21.91 11.12 -4.30
N VAL A 323 -21.20 10.76 -5.36
CA VAL A 323 -21.31 11.49 -6.64
C VAL A 323 -22.70 11.29 -7.24
N ALA A 324 -23.32 12.34 -7.78
CA ALA A 324 -24.56 12.19 -8.52
C ALA A 324 -24.32 11.37 -9.80
N VAL A 325 -25.29 10.54 -10.21
CA VAL A 325 -25.17 9.66 -11.40
C VAL A 325 -24.83 10.44 -12.68
N LYS A 326 -25.34 11.67 -12.82
CA LYS A 326 -25.03 12.56 -13.93
C LYS A 326 -23.57 13.03 -13.99
N ASP A 327 -22.85 12.97 -12.85
CA ASP A 327 -21.48 13.47 -12.69
C ASP A 327 -20.45 12.32 -12.62
N LEU A 328 -20.84 11.07 -12.97
CA LEU A 328 -19.97 9.89 -12.94
C LEU A 328 -18.88 9.86 -14.00
N GLN A 329 -18.89 10.76 -14.99
CA GLN A 329 -18.02 10.67 -16.16
C GLN A 329 -16.54 10.59 -15.77
N SER A 330 -16.08 11.38 -14.80
CA SER A 330 -14.68 11.35 -14.36
C SER A 330 -14.24 10.00 -13.80
N TYR A 331 -15.14 9.30 -13.09
CA TYR A 331 -14.89 7.96 -12.56
C TYR A 331 -14.85 6.89 -13.66
N ILE A 332 -15.71 7.06 -14.68
CA ILE A 332 -15.71 6.19 -15.87
C ILE A 332 -14.42 6.41 -16.68
N ASP A 333 -14.01 7.66 -16.85
CA ASP A 333 -12.74 8.00 -17.50
C ASP A 333 -11.54 7.40 -16.75
N ASP A 334 -11.58 7.35 -15.41
CA ASP A 334 -10.56 6.66 -14.61
C ASP A 334 -10.48 5.17 -14.95
N ALA A 335 -11.61 4.51 -15.16
CA ALA A 335 -11.61 3.10 -15.56
C ALA A 335 -11.08 2.90 -16.99
N LEU A 336 -11.51 3.75 -17.94
CA LEU A 336 -11.02 3.69 -19.32
C LEU A 336 -9.51 3.98 -19.41
N ASP A 337 -9.04 4.95 -18.66
CA ASP A 337 -7.61 5.32 -18.56
C ASP A 337 -6.77 4.21 -17.93
N LEU A 338 -7.29 3.51 -16.91
CA LEU A 338 -6.61 2.38 -16.30
C LEU A 338 -6.45 1.21 -17.28
N ILE A 339 -7.48 0.91 -18.06
CA ILE A 339 -7.39 -0.12 -19.09
C ILE A 339 -6.36 0.29 -20.16
N GLU A 340 -6.31 1.58 -20.54
CA GLU A 340 -5.26 2.10 -21.43
C GLU A 340 -3.89 2.03 -20.79
N PHE A 341 -3.74 2.38 -19.50
CA PHE A 341 -2.48 2.22 -18.78
C PHE A 341 -1.99 0.78 -18.81
N ALA A 342 -2.87 -0.17 -18.52
CA ALA A 342 -2.51 -1.59 -18.48
C ALA A 342 -2.23 -2.16 -19.88
N ASN A 343 -3.04 -1.86 -20.88
CA ASN A 343 -3.07 -2.55 -22.16
C ASN A 343 -2.76 -1.68 -23.38
N GLY A 344 -2.79 -0.35 -23.23
CA GLY A 344 -2.61 0.58 -24.35
C GLY A 344 -1.21 0.54 -24.94
N PRO A 345 -1.08 0.93 -26.23
CA PRO A 345 0.22 1.00 -26.88
C PRO A 345 1.06 2.12 -26.27
N VAL A 346 2.40 2.01 -26.39
CA VAL A 346 3.36 3.01 -25.89
C VAL A 346 3.19 4.39 -26.53
N THR A 347 2.42 4.50 -27.60
CA THR A 347 2.07 5.75 -28.26
C THR A 347 0.86 6.45 -27.66
N SER A 348 0.07 5.76 -26.83
CA SER A 348 -1.06 6.36 -26.13
C SER A 348 -0.58 7.07 -24.86
N LYS A 349 -1.41 7.94 -24.30
CA LYS A 349 -1.05 8.73 -23.10
C LYS A 349 -0.62 7.84 -21.92
N TRP A 350 -1.47 6.92 -21.56
CA TRP A 350 -1.28 6.07 -20.38
C TRP A 350 -0.34 4.88 -20.65
N GLY A 351 -0.37 4.32 -21.86
CA GLY A 351 0.60 3.31 -22.28
C GLY A 351 2.02 3.86 -22.35
N LYS A 352 2.19 5.15 -22.72
CA LYS A 352 3.47 5.84 -22.65
C LYS A 352 3.96 5.97 -21.21
N LEU A 353 3.09 6.40 -20.29
CA LEU A 353 3.47 6.50 -18.87
C LEU A 353 3.93 5.15 -18.31
N ARG A 354 3.22 4.05 -18.61
CA ARG A 354 3.65 2.70 -18.22
C ARG A 354 5.04 2.39 -18.77
N ALA A 355 5.30 2.70 -20.04
CA ALA A 355 6.61 2.47 -20.67
C ALA A 355 7.72 3.35 -20.04
N ASP A 356 7.44 4.61 -19.76
CA ASP A 356 8.36 5.53 -19.08
C ASP A 356 8.69 5.06 -17.65
N MET A 357 7.77 4.36 -16.99
CA MET A 357 7.99 3.69 -15.70
C MET A 357 8.79 2.38 -15.80
N GLY A 358 9.14 1.94 -17.01
CA GLY A 358 10.01 0.78 -17.23
C GLY A 358 9.31 -0.47 -17.78
N HIS A 359 8.00 -0.45 -18.05
CA HIS A 359 7.24 -1.58 -18.57
C HIS A 359 6.55 -1.27 -19.91
N PRO A 360 7.27 -1.31 -21.04
CA PRO A 360 6.70 -1.00 -22.35
C PRO A 360 5.64 -2.04 -22.84
N ALA A 361 5.74 -3.30 -22.40
CA ALA A 361 4.77 -4.33 -22.74
C ALA A 361 3.43 -4.10 -22.02
N PRO A 362 2.29 -4.53 -22.61
CA PRO A 362 1.01 -4.51 -21.90
C PRO A 362 0.99 -5.54 -20.76
N PHE A 363 0.28 -5.23 -19.68
CA PHE A 363 0.05 -6.14 -18.55
C PHE A 363 -1.05 -7.19 -18.84
N ASN A 364 -1.66 -7.16 -20.01
CA ASN A 364 -2.71 -8.09 -20.43
C ASN A 364 -3.90 -8.16 -19.46
N LEU A 365 -4.33 -7.01 -18.98
CA LEU A 365 -5.52 -6.87 -18.13
C LEU A 365 -6.74 -7.42 -18.86
N LYS A 366 -7.43 -8.37 -18.23
CA LYS A 366 -8.62 -9.04 -18.81
C LYS A 366 -9.89 -8.67 -18.08
N GLN A 367 -9.78 -8.17 -16.85
CA GLN A 367 -10.91 -7.91 -15.98
C GLN A 367 -10.65 -6.72 -15.05
N ILE A 368 -11.73 -6.04 -14.67
CA ILE A 368 -11.70 -4.89 -13.78
C ILE A 368 -12.90 -4.95 -12.83
N GLY A 369 -12.67 -4.60 -11.56
CA GLY A 369 -13.75 -4.49 -10.60
C GLY A 369 -14.26 -3.05 -10.50
N ILE A 370 -15.57 -2.88 -10.47
CA ILE A 370 -16.24 -1.60 -10.35
C ILE A 370 -17.07 -1.58 -9.06
N GLY A 371 -16.60 -0.79 -8.10
CA GLY A 371 -17.18 -0.72 -6.75
C GLY A 371 -16.68 -1.82 -5.81
N ASN A 372 -16.94 -1.64 -4.53
CA ASN A 372 -16.64 -2.58 -3.45
C ASN A 372 -17.79 -2.59 -2.45
N GLU A 373 -18.23 -3.77 -2.01
CA GLU A 373 -19.26 -3.97 -0.98
C GLU A 373 -20.50 -3.08 -1.13
N GLN A 374 -20.84 -2.68 -2.34
CA GLN A 374 -21.97 -1.80 -2.62
C GLN A 374 -23.26 -2.61 -2.75
N TRP A 375 -24.34 -2.06 -2.26
CA TRP A 375 -25.67 -2.63 -2.33
C TRP A 375 -26.75 -1.55 -2.52
N GLY A 376 -28.00 -1.97 -2.63
CA GLY A 376 -29.11 -1.06 -2.84
C GLY A 376 -29.26 -0.59 -4.28
N PRO A 377 -30.31 0.20 -4.57
CA PRO A 377 -30.66 0.58 -5.94
C PRO A 377 -29.67 1.53 -6.61
N MET A 378 -28.87 2.25 -5.84
CA MET A 378 -27.90 3.23 -6.35
C MET A 378 -26.74 2.57 -7.10
N TYR A 379 -26.36 1.36 -6.74
CA TYR A 379 -25.19 0.69 -7.33
C TYR A 379 -25.44 0.16 -8.75
N PRO A 380 -26.51 -0.61 -9.04
CA PRO A 380 -26.76 -1.14 -10.39
C PRO A 380 -26.84 -0.06 -11.47
N GLU A 381 -27.48 1.07 -11.18
CA GLU A 381 -27.57 2.18 -12.13
C GLU A 381 -26.20 2.74 -12.50
N ARG A 382 -25.31 2.88 -11.52
CA ARG A 382 -23.93 3.34 -11.71
C ARG A 382 -23.13 2.30 -12.48
N LEU A 383 -23.17 1.04 -12.06
CA LEU A 383 -22.48 -0.06 -12.73
C LEU A 383 -22.85 -0.15 -14.20
N GLN A 384 -24.15 0.01 -14.55
CA GLN A 384 -24.62 0.01 -15.92
C GLN A 384 -23.91 1.09 -16.75
N LYS A 385 -23.75 2.33 -16.23
CA LYS A 385 -23.03 3.41 -16.92
C LYS A 385 -21.59 3.08 -17.23
N PHE A 386 -20.90 2.45 -16.28
CA PHE A 386 -19.52 1.96 -16.50
C PHE A 386 -19.49 0.86 -17.56
N MET A 387 -20.40 -0.12 -17.48
CA MET A 387 -20.46 -1.25 -18.42
C MET A 387 -20.69 -0.75 -19.86
N GLU A 388 -21.63 0.15 -20.07
CA GLU A 388 -21.95 0.73 -21.39
C GLU A 388 -20.69 1.36 -22.03
N GLN A 389 -19.96 2.20 -21.31
CA GLN A 389 -18.82 2.93 -21.86
C GLN A 389 -17.56 2.05 -21.96
N ILE A 390 -17.31 1.20 -20.97
CA ILE A 390 -16.15 0.29 -21.00
C ILE A 390 -16.32 -0.70 -22.17
N HIS A 391 -17.48 -1.33 -22.34
CA HIS A 391 -17.70 -2.30 -23.42
C HIS A 391 -17.72 -1.64 -24.80
N ALA A 392 -18.16 -0.39 -24.91
CA ALA A 392 -18.08 0.36 -26.16
C ALA A 392 -16.63 0.52 -26.66
N LYS A 393 -15.66 0.74 -25.74
CA LYS A 393 -14.25 0.95 -26.07
C LYS A 393 -13.41 -0.33 -25.96
N TYR A 394 -13.71 -1.18 -24.98
CA TYR A 394 -12.96 -2.40 -24.63
C TYR A 394 -13.89 -3.61 -24.46
N PRO A 395 -14.49 -4.13 -25.54
CA PRO A 395 -15.56 -5.14 -25.48
C PRO A 395 -15.11 -6.50 -24.91
N LYS A 396 -13.81 -6.74 -24.76
CA LYS A 396 -13.26 -7.98 -24.23
C LYS A 396 -12.95 -7.92 -22.73
N ILE A 397 -13.01 -6.74 -22.12
CA ILE A 397 -12.76 -6.60 -20.70
C ILE A 397 -13.97 -7.13 -19.92
N LYS A 398 -13.72 -8.04 -19.00
CA LYS A 398 -14.74 -8.53 -18.06
C LYS A 398 -14.90 -7.51 -16.93
N ILE A 399 -16.15 -7.23 -16.56
CA ILE A 399 -16.45 -6.34 -15.45
C ILE A 399 -16.94 -7.18 -14.28
N CYS A 400 -16.25 -7.05 -13.14
CA CYS A 400 -16.64 -7.66 -11.88
C CYS A 400 -17.43 -6.62 -11.08
N GLY A 401 -18.69 -6.88 -10.85
CA GLY A 401 -19.52 -6.06 -9.97
C GLY A 401 -19.29 -6.40 -8.49
N SER A 402 -19.80 -5.54 -7.63
CA SER A 402 -19.89 -5.76 -6.20
C SER A 402 -21.29 -6.24 -5.83
N SER A 403 -21.40 -7.05 -4.78
CA SER A 403 -22.68 -7.43 -4.18
C SER A 403 -22.69 -7.17 -2.68
N GLY A 404 -23.85 -6.81 -2.14
CA GLY A 404 -24.01 -6.51 -0.72
C GLY A 404 -24.27 -7.76 0.14
N ARG A 405 -24.61 -7.53 1.40
CA ARG A 405 -24.63 -8.55 2.47
C ARG A 405 -25.52 -9.77 2.22
N SER A 406 -26.86 -9.61 2.23
CA SER A 406 -27.79 -10.76 2.24
C SER A 406 -28.42 -11.07 0.90
N GLU A 407 -28.31 -10.15 -0.06
CA GLU A 407 -28.92 -10.27 -1.39
C GLU A 407 -27.92 -10.83 -2.42
N GLU A 408 -26.70 -11.11 -2.04
CA GLU A 408 -25.61 -11.60 -2.90
C GLU A 408 -26.01 -12.80 -3.77
N ARG A 409 -26.87 -13.67 -3.26
CA ARG A 409 -27.31 -14.88 -3.99
C ARG A 409 -28.22 -14.58 -5.18
N ARG A 410 -28.84 -13.40 -5.23
CA ARG A 410 -29.79 -13.04 -6.29
C ARG A 410 -29.12 -12.32 -7.45
N VAL A 411 -28.13 -11.48 -7.18
CA VAL A 411 -27.43 -10.66 -8.19
C VAL A 411 -26.45 -11.49 -9.03
N GLY A 412 -25.83 -12.51 -8.44
CA GLY A 412 -24.84 -13.36 -9.14
C GLY A 412 -25.39 -14.24 -10.28
N LYS A 413 -26.72 -14.29 -10.48
CA LYS A 413 -27.33 -15.04 -11.59
C LYS A 413 -27.59 -14.21 -12.85
N GLU A 414 -27.53 -12.89 -12.77
CA GLU A 414 -27.87 -12.01 -13.89
C GLU A 414 -26.66 -11.38 -14.61
N CYS A 415 -25.45 -11.58 -14.10
CA CYS A 415 -24.23 -11.05 -14.72
C CYS A 415 -23.55 -12.02 -15.69
N THR A 416 -24.20 -13.11 -16.08
CA THR A 416 -23.72 -14.02 -17.11
C THR A 416 -24.52 -13.82 -18.40
N GLY A 417 -24.18 -12.75 -19.10
CA GLY A 417 -24.61 -12.48 -20.45
C GLY A 417 -23.43 -12.18 -21.35
#